data_bb4d90e1100c988e13ccd045b074c61d
#
_entry.id   bb4d90e1100c988e13ccd045b074c61d
#
_cell.length_a   1.000
_cell.length_b   1.000
_cell.length_c   1.000
_cell.angle_alpha   90.00
_cell.angle_beta   90.00
_cell.angle_gamma   90.00
#
_symmetry.space_group_name_H-M   'P 1'
#
loop_
_entity.id
_entity.type
_entity.pdbx_description
1 polymer ?
#
loop_
_entity_poly.entity_id
_entity_poly.type
_entity_poly.pdbx_seq_one_letter_code
_entity_poly.pdbx_strand_id
1 'polypeptide(L)'
;MSASGRSPMTPRPPLAEQLDLWPHPEGGWFRETWRSPVSFSPEGYSGPRSAATAIYFLLHPGERSRWHVVRSDELWFWHSGGPLELSLGGAGDDPSAGRAVLLGGDVVASQQPQAHVPGGVWQCATPAGDAPVLVSCVVAPGFDFADFRLH
;
A
#
# COMPACT_ATOMS: atom_id res chain seq x y z
N MET A 1 -22.19 15.50 10.01
CA MET A 1 -21.44 15.00 10.06
C MET A 1 -21.13 14.11 10.38
N SER A 2 -21.36 13.61 10.34
CA SER A 2 -21.17 12.77 10.94
C SER A 2 -20.32 12.21 11.09
N ALA A 3 -20.22 12.33 11.54
CA ALA A 3 -19.12 11.78 11.89
C ALA A 3 -18.94 10.39 11.73
N SER A 4 -19.41 9.79 10.97
CA SER A 4 -19.14 8.49 10.41
C SER A 4 -18.17 7.64 11.23
N GLY A 5 -18.25 7.57 12.50
CA GLY A 5 -17.49 6.67 13.34
C GLY A 5 -16.01 7.00 13.54
N ARG A 6 -15.54 8.12 13.04
CA ARG A 6 -14.15 8.54 13.25
C ARG A 6 -14.04 9.42 14.46
N SER A 7 -12.96 9.25 15.20
CA SER A 7 -12.73 10.05 16.40
C SER A 7 -12.42 11.51 16.02
N PRO A 8 -13.21 12.48 16.55
CA PRO A 8 -12.85 13.89 16.33
C PRO A 8 -11.61 14.30 17.12
N MET A 9 -11.14 13.44 18.04
CA MET A 9 -9.98 13.73 18.88
C MET A 9 -8.65 13.42 18.18
N THR A 10 -8.69 12.76 17.03
CA THR A 10 -7.48 12.35 16.30
C THR A 10 -7.50 13.03 14.93
N PRO A 11 -6.96 14.27 14.84
CA PRO A 11 -6.93 14.94 13.55
C PRO A 11 -6.01 14.21 12.58
N ARG A 12 -6.37 14.29 11.33
CA ARG A 12 -5.53 13.72 10.28
C ARG A 12 -4.30 14.60 10.07
N PRO A 13 -3.14 14.01 9.74
CA PRO A 13 -1.98 14.80 9.34
C PRO A 13 -2.28 15.68 8.12
N PRO A 14 -1.53 16.77 7.91
CA PRO A 14 -1.85 17.73 6.85
C PRO A 14 -1.99 17.11 5.46
N LEU A 15 -1.07 16.23 5.04
CA LEU A 15 -1.19 15.61 3.72
C LEU A 15 -2.39 14.67 3.63
N ALA A 16 -2.68 13.97 4.71
CA ALA A 16 -3.86 13.09 4.75
C ALA A 16 -5.14 13.91 4.61
N GLU A 17 -5.19 15.07 5.27
CA GLU A 17 -6.34 15.96 5.16
C GLU A 17 -6.46 16.53 3.74
N GLN A 18 -5.35 17.00 3.17
CA GLN A 18 -5.35 17.57 1.82
C GLN A 18 -5.77 16.58 0.75
N LEU A 19 -5.33 15.33 0.87
CA LEU A 19 -5.62 14.28 -0.11
C LEU A 19 -6.83 13.44 0.26
N ASP A 20 -7.49 13.77 1.39
CA ASP A 20 -8.65 13.05 1.92
C ASP A 20 -8.32 11.58 2.17
N LEU A 21 -7.24 11.34 2.91
CA LEU A 21 -6.81 10.01 3.28
C LEU A 21 -7.32 9.65 4.68
N TRP A 22 -7.57 8.37 4.89
CA TRP A 22 -8.11 7.82 6.13
C TRP A 22 -7.27 6.63 6.57
N PRO A 23 -7.35 6.23 7.86
CA PRO A 23 -6.53 5.12 8.34
C PRO A 23 -6.75 3.84 7.56
N HIS A 24 -5.66 3.13 7.27
CA HIS A 24 -5.68 1.83 6.60
C HIS A 24 -5.54 0.72 7.66
N PRO A 25 -6.20 -0.44 7.50
CA PRO A 25 -6.05 -1.57 8.44
C PRO A 25 -4.61 -2.05 8.62
N GLU A 26 -3.79 -1.97 7.59
CA GLU A 26 -2.38 -2.38 7.68
C GLU A 26 -1.50 -1.33 8.33
N GLY A 27 -2.00 -0.13 8.54
CA GLY A 27 -1.26 1.03 9.03
C GLY A 27 -1.17 2.10 7.98
N GLY A 28 -0.85 3.34 8.39
CA GLY A 28 -0.79 4.47 7.48
C GLY A 28 -2.15 4.97 7.05
N TRP A 29 -2.14 5.81 6.01
CA TRP A 29 -3.30 6.56 5.54
C TRP A 29 -3.50 6.33 4.06
N PHE A 30 -4.75 6.14 3.62
CA PHE A 30 -5.00 5.81 2.22
C PHE A 30 -6.35 6.34 1.74
N ARG A 31 -6.50 6.38 0.42
CA ARG A 31 -7.79 6.56 -0.26
C ARG A 31 -7.73 5.84 -1.59
N GLU A 32 -8.78 5.10 -1.92
CA GLU A 32 -8.90 4.54 -3.26
C GLU A 32 -9.22 5.69 -4.23
N THR A 33 -8.33 5.89 -5.20
CA THR A 33 -8.45 6.99 -6.16
C THR A 33 -9.15 6.56 -7.43
N TRP A 34 -9.09 5.27 -7.74
CA TRP A 34 -9.65 4.76 -8.97
C TRP A 34 -9.97 3.28 -8.86
N ARG A 35 -11.06 2.91 -9.49
CA ARG A 35 -11.45 1.50 -9.63
C ARG A 35 -11.94 1.34 -11.07
N SER A 36 -11.30 0.43 -11.81
CA SER A 36 -11.70 0.20 -13.21
C SER A 36 -13.15 -0.25 -13.31
N PRO A 37 -13.93 0.31 -14.23
CA PRO A 37 -15.29 -0.19 -14.49
C PRO A 37 -15.31 -1.54 -15.20
N VAL A 38 -14.18 -1.98 -15.76
CA VAL A 38 -14.07 -3.31 -16.36
C VAL A 38 -14.00 -4.34 -15.25
N SER A 39 -14.87 -5.33 -15.28
CA SER A 39 -14.99 -6.36 -14.28
C SER A 39 -14.92 -7.73 -14.93
N PHE A 40 -14.35 -8.70 -14.22
CA PHE A 40 -14.24 -10.07 -14.70
C PHE A 40 -14.10 -11.01 -13.50
N SER A 41 -14.17 -12.31 -13.76
CA SER A 41 -14.01 -13.33 -12.71
C SER A 41 -12.68 -14.04 -12.93
N PRO A 42 -11.59 -13.58 -12.31
CA PRO A 42 -10.29 -14.19 -12.51
C PRO A 42 -10.25 -15.59 -11.88
N GLU A 43 -9.56 -16.49 -12.52
CA GLU A 43 -9.40 -17.87 -12.04
C GLU A 43 -8.67 -17.86 -10.69
N GLY A 44 -9.19 -18.65 -9.74
CA GLY A 44 -8.57 -18.78 -8.43
C GLY A 44 -9.00 -17.74 -7.42
N TYR A 45 -9.86 -16.78 -7.80
CA TYR A 45 -10.39 -15.78 -6.88
C TYR A 45 -11.79 -16.19 -6.41
N SER A 46 -12.22 -15.63 -5.27
CA SER A 46 -13.50 -16.01 -4.66
C SER A 46 -14.71 -15.35 -5.32
N GLY A 47 -14.51 -14.53 -6.34
CA GLY A 47 -15.60 -13.85 -7.03
C GLY A 47 -15.07 -12.86 -8.06
N PRO A 48 -15.96 -12.00 -8.60
CA PRO A 48 -15.54 -11.02 -9.59
C PRO A 48 -14.64 -9.95 -8.99
N ARG A 49 -13.79 -9.38 -9.84
CA ARG A 49 -12.89 -8.30 -9.48
C ARG A 49 -12.90 -7.23 -10.56
N SER A 50 -12.65 -6.00 -10.17
CA SER A 50 -12.31 -4.94 -11.11
C SER A 50 -10.98 -5.28 -11.81
N ALA A 51 -10.75 -4.79 -13.02
CA ALA A 51 -9.50 -5.06 -13.71
C ALA A 51 -8.30 -4.52 -12.95
N ALA A 52 -8.43 -3.37 -12.29
CA ALA A 52 -7.37 -2.78 -11.48
C ALA A 52 -7.95 -1.73 -10.54
N THR A 53 -7.25 -1.47 -9.44
CA THR A 53 -7.56 -0.40 -8.49
C THR A 53 -6.30 0.36 -8.15
N ALA A 54 -6.45 1.61 -7.75
CA ALA A 54 -5.34 2.46 -7.34
C ALA A 54 -5.66 3.19 -6.05
N ILE A 55 -4.65 3.37 -5.21
CA ILE A 55 -4.76 4.14 -3.98
C ILE A 55 -3.62 5.16 -3.89
N TYR A 56 -3.87 6.26 -3.17
CA TYR A 56 -2.79 6.98 -2.50
C TYR A 56 -2.53 6.31 -1.16
N PHE A 57 -1.28 6.29 -0.75
CA PHE A 57 -0.87 5.71 0.52
C PHE A 57 0.22 6.57 1.14
N LEU A 58 0.06 6.92 2.42
CA LEU A 58 0.93 7.86 3.11
C LEU A 58 1.41 7.23 4.42
N LEU A 59 2.72 7.23 4.63
CA LEU A 59 3.33 6.76 5.87
C LEU A 59 4.22 7.85 6.45
N HIS A 60 4.02 8.13 7.73
CA HIS A 60 4.89 9.05 8.49
C HIS A 60 6.00 8.27 9.16
N PRO A 61 7.11 8.93 9.51
CA PRO A 61 8.14 8.29 10.34
C PRO A 61 7.50 7.72 11.61
N GLY A 62 7.85 6.47 11.93
CA GLY A 62 7.25 5.75 13.05
C GLY A 62 6.01 4.97 12.71
N GLU A 63 5.37 5.27 11.60
CA GLU A 63 4.28 4.45 11.06
C GLU A 63 4.85 3.39 10.14
N ARG A 64 4.06 2.35 9.90
CA ARG A 64 4.45 1.32 8.95
C ARG A 64 3.22 0.65 8.37
N SER A 65 3.37 0.15 7.15
CA SER A 65 2.46 -0.83 6.58
C SER A 65 2.88 -2.19 7.14
N ARG A 66 2.01 -2.81 7.94
CA ARG A 66 2.30 -4.09 8.59
C ARG A 66 2.42 -5.20 7.57
N TRP A 67 3.11 -6.29 7.95
CA TRP A 67 3.19 -7.47 7.11
C TRP A 67 1.80 -7.89 6.65
N HIS A 68 1.63 -7.96 5.35
CA HIS A 68 0.37 -8.38 4.73
C HIS A 68 0.66 -9.04 3.39
N VAL A 69 -0.32 -9.77 2.89
CA VAL A 69 -0.23 -10.43 1.60
C VAL A 69 -1.52 -10.23 0.85
N VAL A 70 -1.40 -9.98 -0.46
CA VAL A 70 -2.52 -9.79 -1.38
C VAL A 70 -2.40 -10.83 -2.47
N ARG A 71 -3.53 -11.36 -2.91
CA ARG A 71 -3.52 -12.39 -3.97
C ARG A 71 -3.05 -11.84 -5.31
N SER A 72 -3.35 -10.58 -5.60
CA SER A 72 -3.02 -9.93 -6.88
C SER A 72 -1.62 -9.33 -6.86
N ASP A 73 -1.09 -9.07 -8.05
CA ASP A 73 0.13 -8.28 -8.17
C ASP A 73 -0.11 -6.84 -7.72
N GLU A 74 0.91 -6.23 -7.17
CA GLU A 74 0.84 -4.84 -6.72
C GLU A 74 2.07 -4.07 -7.20
N LEU A 75 1.83 -2.85 -7.70
CA LEU A 75 2.89 -1.92 -8.07
C LEU A 75 2.87 -0.73 -7.11
N TRP A 76 4.04 -0.37 -6.62
CA TRP A 76 4.24 0.80 -5.76
C TRP A 76 4.96 1.88 -6.54
N PHE A 77 4.47 3.12 -6.45
CA PHE A 77 5.03 4.27 -7.15
C PHE A 77 5.36 5.35 -6.13
N TRP A 78 6.63 5.73 -6.04
CA TRP A 78 7.06 6.79 -5.13
C TRP A 78 6.70 8.16 -5.71
N HIS A 79 6.16 9.05 -4.88
CA HIS A 79 5.79 10.40 -5.29
C HIS A 79 6.60 11.47 -4.59
N SER A 80 6.71 11.42 -3.26
CA SER A 80 7.37 12.50 -2.53
C SER A 80 7.79 12.05 -1.14
N GLY A 81 8.62 12.86 -0.53
CA GLY A 81 9.14 12.62 0.81
C GLY A 81 10.47 11.89 0.77
N GLY A 82 10.79 11.21 1.85
CA GLY A 82 11.99 10.41 1.91
C GLY A 82 11.81 9.03 1.27
N PRO A 83 12.85 8.20 1.31
CA PRO A 83 12.74 6.84 0.79
C PRO A 83 11.89 5.98 1.70
N LEU A 84 11.29 4.95 1.09
CA LEU A 84 10.47 3.97 1.77
C LEU A 84 11.12 2.60 1.63
N GLU A 85 11.37 1.93 2.75
CA GLU A 85 11.87 0.56 2.71
C GLU A 85 10.69 -0.39 2.55
N LEU A 86 10.62 -1.05 1.39
CA LEU A 86 9.62 -2.04 1.06
C LEU A 86 10.26 -3.42 1.19
N SER A 87 9.81 -4.20 2.16
CA SER A 87 10.34 -5.53 2.42
C SER A 87 9.42 -6.59 1.83
N LEU A 88 10.01 -7.58 1.17
CA LEU A 88 9.31 -8.73 0.62
C LEU A 88 9.67 -9.96 1.42
N GLY A 89 8.66 -10.65 1.95
CA GLY A 89 8.84 -11.74 2.91
C GLY A 89 8.51 -13.13 2.38
N GLY A 90 8.60 -13.31 1.07
CA GLY A 90 8.37 -14.63 0.47
C GLY A 90 6.90 -14.99 0.35
N ALA A 91 6.63 -16.18 -0.13
CA ALA A 91 5.27 -16.64 -0.48
C ALA A 91 4.79 -17.79 0.42
N GLY A 92 5.36 -17.92 1.61
CA GLY A 92 4.94 -18.95 2.58
C GLY A 92 3.69 -18.58 3.34
N ASP A 93 3.35 -19.39 4.33
CA ASP A 93 2.19 -19.14 5.18
C ASP A 93 2.37 -17.92 6.07
N ASP A 94 3.62 -17.64 6.43
CA ASP A 94 4.01 -16.49 7.24
C ASP A 94 5.13 -15.75 6.55
N PRO A 95 5.29 -14.44 6.82
CA PRO A 95 6.42 -13.71 6.27
C PRO A 95 7.74 -14.22 6.82
N SER A 96 8.76 -14.24 5.98
CA SER A 96 10.09 -14.66 6.35
C SER A 96 11.11 -13.62 5.91
N ALA A 97 12.37 -13.80 6.32
CA ALA A 97 13.44 -12.93 5.88
C ALA A 97 13.56 -13.03 4.35
N GLY A 98 13.58 -11.88 3.71
CA GLY A 98 13.66 -11.79 2.26
C GLY A 98 14.49 -10.60 1.86
N ARG A 99 14.13 -9.96 0.76
CA ARG A 99 14.86 -8.78 0.29
C ARG A 99 14.05 -7.52 0.54
N ALA A 100 14.74 -6.39 0.56
CA ALA A 100 14.13 -5.09 0.66
C ALA A 100 14.46 -4.26 -0.57
N VAL A 101 13.51 -3.41 -0.96
CA VAL A 101 13.67 -2.44 -2.02
C VAL A 101 13.57 -1.07 -1.39
N LEU A 102 14.51 -0.18 -1.71
CA LEU A 102 14.43 1.20 -1.27
C LEU A 102 13.71 2.01 -2.33
N LEU A 103 12.44 2.30 -2.06
CA LEU A 103 11.58 3.04 -2.98
C LEU A 103 11.84 4.53 -2.78
N GLY A 104 12.13 5.26 -3.85
CA GLY A 104 12.42 6.67 -3.73
C GLY A 104 12.81 7.29 -5.06
N GLY A 105 13.14 8.59 -5.03
CA GLY A 105 13.43 9.33 -6.24
C GLY A 105 14.90 9.46 -6.58
N ASP A 106 15.80 9.07 -5.66
CA ASP A 106 17.24 9.22 -5.91
C ASP A 106 17.81 7.98 -6.59
N VAL A 107 17.64 7.93 -7.91
CA VAL A 107 18.03 6.79 -8.73
C VAL A 107 19.54 6.57 -8.69
N VAL A 108 20.31 7.66 -8.59
CA VAL A 108 21.78 7.57 -8.51
C VAL A 108 22.21 6.85 -7.23
N ALA A 109 21.45 7.03 -6.14
CA ALA A 109 21.69 6.35 -4.87
C ALA A 109 21.02 4.98 -4.81
N SER A 110 20.65 4.41 -5.93
CA SER A 110 20.03 3.08 -6.05
C SER A 110 18.62 3.00 -5.48
N GLN A 111 17.96 4.14 -5.32
CA GLN A 111 16.54 4.13 -5.00
C GLN A 111 15.74 3.83 -6.26
N GLN A 112 14.61 3.15 -6.10
CA GLN A 112 13.74 2.78 -7.21
C GLN A 112 12.43 3.57 -7.12
N PRO A 113 12.05 4.32 -8.17
CA PRO A 113 10.76 5.05 -8.12
C PRO A 113 9.55 4.13 -8.22
N GLN A 114 9.75 2.90 -8.67
CA GLN A 114 8.67 1.93 -8.87
C GLN A 114 9.15 0.57 -8.39
N ALA A 115 8.25 -0.20 -7.75
CA ALA A 115 8.55 -1.55 -7.31
C ALA A 115 7.35 -2.45 -7.55
N HIS A 116 7.60 -3.73 -7.80
CA HIS A 116 6.57 -4.74 -8.03
C HIS A 116 6.61 -5.76 -6.90
N VAL A 117 5.46 -6.02 -6.30
CA VAL A 117 5.26 -7.11 -5.35
C VAL A 117 4.38 -8.15 -6.04
N PRO A 118 4.92 -9.34 -6.33
CA PRO A 118 4.11 -10.41 -6.94
C PRO A 118 2.95 -10.82 -6.03
N GLY A 119 1.84 -11.21 -6.64
CA GLY A 119 0.71 -11.76 -5.88
C GLY A 119 1.15 -12.93 -5.01
N GLY A 120 0.64 -12.99 -3.79
CA GLY A 120 0.98 -14.05 -2.85
C GLY A 120 2.28 -13.83 -2.08
N VAL A 121 2.98 -12.73 -2.32
CA VAL A 121 4.23 -12.42 -1.61
C VAL A 121 3.95 -11.46 -0.46
N TRP A 122 4.42 -11.80 0.74
CA TRP A 122 4.30 -10.95 1.92
C TRP A 122 5.09 -9.66 1.73
N GLN A 123 4.50 -8.56 2.18
CA GLN A 123 5.12 -7.24 2.07
C GLN A 123 4.86 -6.42 3.33
N CYS A 124 5.82 -5.56 3.66
CA CYS A 124 5.64 -4.51 4.65
C CYS A 124 6.49 -3.32 4.24
N ALA A 125 6.19 -2.14 4.78
CA ALA A 125 6.88 -0.93 4.38
C ALA A 125 7.06 0.02 5.55
N THR A 126 8.22 0.66 5.63
CA THR A 126 8.52 1.67 6.65
C THR A 126 9.28 2.82 6.02
N PRO A 127 8.98 4.08 6.41
CA PRO A 127 9.83 5.19 6.00
C PRO A 127 11.26 5.00 6.50
N ALA A 128 12.22 5.24 5.62
CA ALA A 128 13.63 5.08 5.95
C ALA A 128 14.28 6.37 6.45
N GLY A 129 13.57 7.50 6.37
CA GLY A 129 14.07 8.80 6.79
C GLY A 129 13.11 9.51 7.72
N ASP A 130 13.24 10.83 7.79
CA ASP A 130 12.52 11.67 8.76
C ASP A 130 11.30 12.35 8.15
N ALA A 131 11.00 12.11 6.88
CA ALA A 131 9.90 12.78 6.19
C ALA A 131 8.76 11.80 5.94
N PRO A 132 7.51 12.29 5.90
CA PRO A 132 6.39 11.47 5.42
C PRO A 132 6.64 11.04 3.98
N VAL A 133 6.23 9.81 3.64
CA VAL A 133 6.41 9.26 2.30
C VAL A 133 5.05 9.07 1.67
N LEU A 134 4.85 9.68 0.51
CA LEU A 134 3.62 9.52 -0.28
C LEU A 134 3.92 8.64 -1.48
N VAL A 135 3.11 7.60 -1.63
CA VAL A 135 3.20 6.67 -2.75
C VAL A 135 1.81 6.46 -3.34
N SER A 136 1.78 5.85 -4.52
CA SER A 136 0.56 5.22 -5.05
C SER A 136 0.80 3.73 -5.15
N CYS A 137 -0.28 2.96 -4.99
CA CYS A 137 -0.24 1.52 -5.21
C CYS A 137 -1.33 1.16 -6.21
N VAL A 138 -1.00 0.29 -7.15
CA VAL A 138 -1.95 -0.24 -8.13
C VAL A 138 -2.00 -1.75 -7.95
N VAL A 139 -3.20 -2.29 -7.84
CA VAL A 139 -3.43 -3.73 -7.65
C VAL A 139 -4.22 -4.24 -8.86
N ALA A 140 -3.75 -5.33 -9.47
CA ALA A 140 -4.41 -5.94 -10.63
C ALA A 140 -4.27 -7.47 -10.57
N PRO A 141 -5.36 -8.22 -10.64
CA PRO A 141 -6.78 -7.81 -10.57
C PRO A 141 -7.07 -6.95 -9.35
N GLY A 142 -8.08 -6.09 -9.46
CA GLY A 142 -8.35 -5.04 -8.47
C GLY A 142 -8.49 -5.54 -7.04
N PHE A 143 -8.20 -4.65 -6.11
CA PHE A 143 -8.16 -4.98 -4.69
C PHE A 143 -9.55 -5.32 -4.14
N ASP A 144 -9.59 -6.36 -3.30
CA ASP A 144 -10.75 -6.76 -2.52
C ASP A 144 -10.22 -7.32 -1.21
N PHE A 145 -10.84 -6.95 -0.09
CA PHE A 145 -10.38 -7.43 1.22
C PHE A 145 -10.48 -8.96 1.36
N ALA A 146 -11.28 -9.62 0.53
CA ALA A 146 -11.31 -11.08 0.50
C ALA A 146 -9.96 -11.69 0.09
N ASP A 147 -9.11 -10.93 -0.60
CA ASP A 147 -7.80 -11.36 -1.08
C ASP A 147 -6.66 -10.94 -0.15
N PHE A 148 -6.97 -10.32 0.97
CA PHE A 148 -6.01 -9.63 1.84
C PHE A 148 -5.90 -10.36 3.17
N ARG A 149 -4.66 -10.58 3.64
CA ARG A 149 -4.41 -11.10 4.99
C ARG A 149 -3.33 -10.27 5.68
N LEU A 150 -3.56 -9.95 6.95
CA LEU A 150 -2.57 -9.38 7.84
C LEU A 150 -1.87 -10.50 8.62
N HIS A 151 -0.61 -10.25 8.96
CA HIS A 151 0.16 -11.14 9.84
C HIS A 151 0.03 -10.73 11.30
#